data_fbf9d08b64ba253fd0069765503b8b8b
#
_entry.id   fbf9d08b64ba253fd0069765503b8b8b
#
_cell.length_a   1.000
_cell.length_b   1.000
_cell.length_c   1.000
_cell.angle_alpha   90.00
_cell.angle_beta   90.00
_cell.angle_gamma   90.00
#
_symmetry.space_group_name_H-M   'P 1'
#
loop_
_entity.id
_entity.type
_entity.pdbx_description
1 polymer ?
#
loop_
_entity_poly.entity_id
_entity_poly.type
_entity_poly.pdbx_seq_one_letter_code
_entity_poly.pdbx_strand_id
1 'polypeptide(L)'
;MDGYGHPEYAASLAEFGSVKQLSACGGWILKRRIAGFSRYDAMGCYPLFVCEDWNCLKDDCNSLQGEIVSLTLVTDPFGNCDENLLRVCFPDRLMPFKEHFVIDMDRPLYSWVSEHHRRYALKALKTVTAERCENPSQDLDGWMRLYQHLVERHGIKGIAVFSRNSFSQQMRVPGMVAFRARVGEKLAGMLLWFVQGDVAYYHLGAYDPLGYKHHASFALFWVALEYFAGIGLRWINLGANPGMSDNQQNGLARFKQGWSTGTRTAYLCGRICNPVHYRELAAARRLAGTGYFPAYRAGEIV
;
A
#
# COMPACT_ATOMS: atom_id res chain seq x y z
N MET A 1 7.40 12.36 -9.64
CA MET A 1 6.24 11.69 -8.95
C MET A 1 6.33 11.88 -7.45
N ASP A 2 5.19 11.91 -6.75
CA ASP A 2 5.11 11.95 -5.30
C ASP A 2 4.69 10.58 -4.75
N GLY A 3 4.65 10.42 -3.42
CA GLY A 3 4.15 9.22 -2.74
C GLY A 3 4.88 7.95 -3.14
N TYR A 4 4.13 6.88 -3.48
CA TYR A 4 4.69 5.57 -3.82
C TYR A 4 5.59 5.56 -5.07
N GLY A 5 5.42 6.51 -5.98
CA GLY A 5 6.24 6.66 -7.18
C GLY A 5 7.55 7.43 -6.95
N HIS A 6 7.75 8.04 -5.77
CA HIS A 6 8.92 8.84 -5.47
C HIS A 6 10.17 7.98 -5.19
N PRO A 7 11.38 8.36 -5.66
CA PRO A 7 12.61 7.60 -5.41
C PRO A 7 12.92 7.43 -3.91
N GLU A 8 12.62 8.41 -3.07
CA GLU A 8 12.81 8.29 -1.62
C GLU A 8 11.88 7.27 -0.98
N TYR A 9 10.66 7.07 -1.53
CA TYR A 9 9.80 5.99 -1.08
C TYR A 9 10.42 4.63 -1.42
N ALA A 10 10.88 4.45 -2.65
CA ALA A 10 11.58 3.23 -3.05
C ALA A 10 12.82 2.98 -2.18
N ALA A 11 13.62 4.01 -1.92
CA ALA A 11 14.80 3.94 -1.03
C ALA A 11 14.44 3.52 0.41
N SER A 12 13.26 3.94 0.91
CA SER A 12 12.78 3.54 2.24
C SER A 12 12.51 2.04 2.38
N LEU A 13 12.41 1.31 1.27
CA LEU A 13 12.20 -0.13 1.19
C LEU A 13 13.50 -0.92 0.97
N ALA A 14 14.68 -0.27 0.98
CA ALA A 14 15.95 -0.90 0.67
C ALA A 14 16.36 -2.05 1.64
N GLU A 15 15.75 -2.12 2.81
CA GLU A 15 15.91 -3.24 3.75
C GLU A 15 15.31 -4.57 3.22
N PHE A 16 14.39 -4.50 2.25
CA PHE A 16 13.72 -5.66 1.66
C PHE A 16 14.30 -6.10 0.31
N GLY A 17 15.20 -5.30 -0.28
CA GLY A 17 15.83 -5.60 -1.57
C GLY A 17 16.56 -4.40 -2.17
N SER A 18 17.40 -4.65 -3.17
CA SER A 18 18.07 -3.57 -3.89
C SER A 18 17.09 -2.79 -4.75
N VAL A 19 17.00 -1.51 -4.53
CA VAL A 19 16.13 -0.60 -5.30
C VAL A 19 16.69 -0.43 -6.71
N LYS A 20 15.85 -0.55 -7.74
CA LYS A 20 16.18 -0.32 -9.14
C LYS A 20 15.08 0.47 -9.83
N GLN A 21 15.47 1.54 -10.53
CA GLN A 21 14.57 2.28 -11.42
C GLN A 21 14.39 1.53 -12.74
N LEU A 22 13.19 1.53 -13.23
CA LEU A 22 12.82 1.17 -14.59
C LEU A 22 12.86 2.45 -15.44
N SER A 23 13.87 2.57 -16.30
CA SER A 23 14.23 3.85 -16.93
C SER A 23 13.25 4.32 -17.99
N ALA A 24 12.52 3.39 -18.64
CA ALA A 24 11.57 3.74 -19.68
C ALA A 24 10.23 4.21 -19.08
N CYS A 25 9.69 3.50 -18.10
CA CYS A 25 8.41 3.84 -17.51
C CYS A 25 8.52 4.72 -16.25
N GLY A 26 9.72 4.95 -15.72
CA GLY A 26 9.95 5.76 -14.51
C GLY A 26 9.54 5.09 -13.20
N GLY A 27 9.14 3.81 -13.24
CA GLY A 27 8.74 3.05 -12.04
C GLY A 27 9.92 2.52 -11.24
N TRP A 28 9.63 1.98 -10.04
CA TRP A 28 10.65 1.43 -9.14
C TRP A 28 10.33 0.00 -8.75
N ILE A 29 11.37 -0.85 -8.71
CA ILE A 29 11.28 -2.25 -8.29
C ILE A 29 12.31 -2.56 -7.21
N LEU A 30 12.03 -3.62 -6.44
CA LEU A 30 12.93 -4.20 -5.46
C LEU A 30 13.48 -5.51 -6.02
N LYS A 31 14.77 -5.54 -6.31
CA LYS A 31 15.49 -6.75 -6.72
C LYS A 31 15.91 -7.51 -5.46
N ARG A 32 15.44 -8.76 -5.33
CA ARG A 32 15.60 -9.58 -4.13
C ARG A 32 16.37 -10.85 -4.42
N ARG A 33 17.28 -11.20 -3.53
CA ARG A 33 17.96 -12.49 -3.62
C ARG A 33 16.98 -13.64 -3.33
N ILE A 34 17.08 -14.70 -4.12
CA ILE A 34 16.30 -15.92 -3.89
C ILE A 34 17.05 -16.77 -2.87
N ALA A 35 16.41 -17.07 -1.73
CA ALA A 35 17.04 -17.79 -0.64
C ALA A 35 17.56 -19.16 -1.08
N GLY A 36 18.82 -19.47 -0.76
CA GLY A 36 19.49 -20.73 -1.16
C GLY A 36 20.10 -20.70 -2.58
N PHE A 37 19.97 -19.56 -3.31
CA PHE A 37 20.48 -19.46 -4.70
C PHE A 37 21.25 -18.14 -4.90
N SER A 38 22.18 -18.15 -5.88
CA SER A 38 22.91 -16.95 -6.33
C SER A 38 22.14 -16.14 -7.38
N ARG A 39 20.82 -16.19 -7.35
CA ARG A 39 19.92 -15.58 -8.34
C ARG A 39 18.99 -14.58 -7.67
N TYR A 40 18.43 -13.70 -8.49
CA TYR A 40 17.53 -12.63 -8.06
C TYR A 40 16.20 -12.70 -8.80
N ASP A 41 15.14 -12.32 -8.12
CA ASP A 41 13.88 -11.89 -8.72
C ASP A 41 13.62 -10.43 -8.40
N ALA A 42 12.53 -9.88 -8.89
CA ALA A 42 12.11 -8.54 -8.53
C ALA A 42 10.61 -8.47 -8.24
N MET A 43 10.25 -7.50 -7.42
CA MET A 43 8.85 -7.10 -7.21
C MET A 43 8.72 -5.58 -7.30
N GLY A 44 7.51 -5.10 -7.61
CA GLY A 44 7.19 -3.68 -7.47
C GLY A 44 7.34 -3.22 -6.03
N CYS A 45 7.54 -1.92 -5.83
CA CYS A 45 7.51 -1.35 -4.49
C CYS A 45 6.16 -1.64 -3.82
N TYR A 46 6.21 -2.09 -2.56
CA TYR A 46 5.02 -2.36 -1.77
C TYR A 46 4.39 -1.04 -1.30
N PRO A 47 3.06 -0.87 -1.25
CA PRO A 47 2.04 -1.87 -1.55
C PRO A 47 1.61 -1.90 -3.02
N LEU A 48 1.93 -0.89 -3.80
CA LEU A 48 1.50 -0.70 -5.19
C LEU A 48 2.67 -0.28 -6.07
N PHE A 49 2.71 -0.82 -7.28
CA PHE A 49 3.61 -0.34 -8.31
C PHE A 49 3.00 0.88 -9.01
N VAL A 50 3.78 1.95 -9.04
CA VAL A 50 3.45 3.22 -9.69
C VAL A 50 4.56 3.56 -10.68
N CYS A 51 4.21 4.06 -11.86
CA CYS A 51 5.17 4.56 -12.85
C CYS A 51 4.62 5.78 -13.58
N GLU A 52 5.49 6.52 -14.25
CA GLU A 52 5.13 7.73 -14.98
C GLU A 52 4.40 7.42 -16.29
N ASP A 53 4.91 6.44 -17.04
CA ASP A 53 4.33 6.03 -18.32
C ASP A 53 4.18 4.50 -18.41
N TRP A 54 2.97 4.02 -18.24
CA TRP A 54 2.63 2.61 -18.36
C TRP A 54 2.87 2.04 -19.77
N ASN A 55 2.81 2.86 -20.83
CA ASN A 55 3.05 2.40 -22.19
C ASN A 55 4.50 1.97 -22.42
N CYS A 56 5.45 2.57 -21.69
CA CYS A 56 6.87 2.24 -21.75
C CYS A 56 7.26 1.02 -20.89
N LEU A 57 6.33 0.48 -20.06
CA LEU A 57 6.61 -0.64 -19.15
C LEU A 57 7.06 -1.91 -19.88
N LYS A 58 6.59 -2.14 -21.10
CA LYS A 58 6.99 -3.30 -21.91
C LYS A 58 8.50 -3.30 -22.21
N ASP A 59 9.07 -2.15 -22.48
CA ASP A 59 10.49 -2.01 -22.80
C ASP A 59 11.35 -2.31 -21.58
N ASP A 60 10.96 -1.80 -20.41
CA ASP A 60 11.61 -2.15 -19.15
C ASP A 60 11.48 -3.63 -18.82
N CYS A 61 10.30 -4.23 -19.00
CA CYS A 61 10.10 -5.67 -18.83
C CYS A 61 11.01 -6.51 -19.74
N ASN A 62 11.25 -6.06 -20.97
CA ASN A 62 12.17 -6.72 -21.92
C ASN A 62 13.64 -6.56 -21.47
N SER A 63 14.03 -5.40 -20.97
CA SER A 63 15.39 -5.13 -20.50
C SER A 63 15.81 -5.97 -19.31
N LEU A 64 14.85 -6.46 -18.52
CA LEU A 64 15.10 -7.31 -17.34
C LEU A 64 15.38 -8.79 -17.68
N GLN A 65 15.25 -9.18 -18.98
CA GLN A 65 15.56 -10.56 -19.41
C GLN A 65 17.02 -10.88 -19.15
N GLY A 66 17.28 -12.02 -18.51
CA GLY A 66 18.61 -12.46 -18.13
C GLY A 66 19.17 -11.83 -16.84
N GLU A 67 18.63 -10.71 -16.39
CA GLU A 67 19.06 -10.06 -15.15
C GLU A 67 18.38 -10.66 -13.91
N ILE A 68 17.10 -10.98 -14.03
CA ILE A 68 16.27 -11.56 -12.96
C ILE A 68 15.53 -12.80 -13.44
N VAL A 69 15.06 -13.63 -12.50
CA VAL A 69 14.30 -14.83 -12.82
C VAL A 69 12.85 -14.50 -13.15
N SER A 70 12.22 -13.66 -12.35
CA SER A 70 10.85 -13.20 -12.58
C SER A 70 10.61 -11.81 -11.99
N LEU A 71 9.59 -11.13 -12.50
CA LEU A 71 9.06 -9.87 -12.01
C LEU A 71 7.62 -10.06 -11.55
N THR A 72 7.27 -9.52 -10.38
CA THR A 72 5.90 -9.49 -9.84
C THR A 72 5.51 -8.06 -9.50
N LEU A 73 4.37 -7.59 -9.98
CA LEU A 73 3.84 -6.26 -9.66
C LEU A 73 2.40 -6.37 -9.13
N VAL A 74 2.03 -5.45 -8.25
CA VAL A 74 0.62 -5.16 -7.93
C VAL A 74 0.35 -3.76 -8.46
N THR A 75 -0.60 -3.64 -9.39
CA THR A 75 -0.86 -2.35 -10.06
C THR A 75 -1.53 -1.35 -9.13
N ASP A 76 -1.24 -0.07 -9.34
CA ASP A 76 -2.06 0.99 -8.78
C ASP A 76 -3.44 0.98 -9.46
N PRO A 77 -4.56 0.91 -8.70
CA PRO A 77 -5.90 0.96 -9.29
C PRO A 77 -6.27 2.32 -9.91
N PHE A 78 -5.42 3.34 -9.74
CA PHE A 78 -5.52 4.65 -10.40
C PHE A 78 -4.48 4.83 -11.50
N GLY A 79 -3.65 3.81 -11.76
CA GLY A 79 -2.69 3.82 -12.86
C GLY A 79 -3.38 3.87 -14.22
N ASN A 80 -2.80 4.63 -15.16
CA ASN A 80 -3.32 4.75 -16.52
C ASN A 80 -2.90 3.53 -17.36
N CYS A 81 -3.39 2.34 -17.00
CA CYS A 81 -3.15 1.10 -17.73
C CYS A 81 -4.44 0.31 -17.90
N ASP A 82 -4.57 -0.39 -19.04
CA ASP A 82 -5.66 -1.33 -19.30
C ASP A 82 -5.17 -2.78 -19.27
N GLU A 83 -6.11 -3.72 -19.25
CA GLU A 83 -5.77 -5.16 -19.21
C GLU A 83 -5.01 -5.62 -20.46
N ASN A 84 -5.20 -5.01 -21.63
CA ASN A 84 -4.51 -5.40 -22.86
C ASN A 84 -3.03 -5.08 -22.75
N LEU A 85 -2.69 -3.88 -22.27
CA LEU A 85 -1.32 -3.46 -22.00
C LEU A 85 -0.68 -4.41 -20.96
N LEU A 86 -1.40 -4.68 -19.86
CA LEU A 86 -0.89 -5.57 -18.82
C LEU A 86 -0.68 -7.01 -19.33
N ARG A 87 -1.55 -7.56 -20.19
CA ARG A 87 -1.36 -8.90 -20.81
C ARG A 87 -0.11 -8.95 -21.69
N VAL A 88 0.19 -7.88 -22.41
CA VAL A 88 1.40 -7.80 -23.24
C VAL A 88 2.66 -7.75 -22.37
N CYS A 89 2.63 -7.01 -21.24
CA CYS A 89 3.77 -6.90 -20.35
C CYS A 89 3.96 -8.15 -19.45
N PHE A 90 2.86 -8.81 -19.06
CA PHE A 90 2.84 -9.89 -18.07
C PHE A 90 2.08 -11.13 -18.58
N PRO A 91 2.63 -11.84 -19.58
CA PRO A 91 1.96 -12.98 -20.21
C PRO A 91 1.83 -14.22 -19.29
N ASP A 92 2.67 -14.31 -18.23
CA ASP A 92 2.71 -15.51 -17.38
C ASP A 92 1.70 -15.46 -16.22
N ARG A 93 1.35 -14.24 -15.77
CA ARG A 93 0.34 -14.05 -14.72
C ARG A 93 -0.30 -12.68 -14.87
N LEU A 94 -1.61 -12.66 -15.02
CA LEU A 94 -2.46 -11.47 -14.89
C LEU A 94 -3.78 -11.89 -14.27
N MET A 95 -4.10 -11.34 -13.12
CA MET A 95 -5.38 -11.63 -12.46
C MET A 95 -5.83 -10.46 -11.59
N PRO A 96 -7.15 -10.22 -11.46
CA PRO A 96 -7.69 -9.39 -10.39
C PRO A 96 -7.16 -9.90 -9.05
N PHE A 97 -6.61 -9.00 -8.25
CA PHE A 97 -5.95 -9.41 -7.00
C PHE A 97 -6.62 -8.83 -5.77
N LYS A 98 -6.91 -7.53 -5.80
CA LYS A 98 -7.50 -6.82 -4.67
C LYS A 98 -8.51 -5.78 -5.15
N GLU A 99 -9.67 -5.76 -4.47
CA GLU A 99 -10.62 -4.66 -4.57
C GLU A 99 -10.26 -3.58 -3.54
N HIS A 100 -9.80 -2.43 -4.01
CA HIS A 100 -9.53 -1.26 -3.20
C HIS A 100 -10.81 -0.47 -2.98
N PHE A 101 -11.16 -0.20 -1.74
CA PHE A 101 -12.23 0.74 -1.42
C PHE A 101 -11.79 2.15 -1.79
N VAL A 102 -12.65 2.86 -2.51
CA VAL A 102 -12.35 4.20 -3.00
C VAL A 102 -13.47 5.18 -2.67
N ILE A 103 -13.12 6.46 -2.61
CA ILE A 103 -14.05 7.56 -2.41
C ILE A 103 -13.94 8.50 -3.60
N ASP A 104 -15.06 8.75 -4.25
CA ASP A 104 -15.26 9.80 -5.22
C ASP A 104 -15.63 11.10 -4.49
N MET A 105 -14.73 12.07 -4.47
CA MET A 105 -14.86 13.32 -3.72
C MET A 105 -15.69 14.40 -4.42
N ASP A 106 -16.15 14.16 -5.66
CA ASP A 106 -17.06 15.10 -6.35
C ASP A 106 -18.43 15.25 -5.66
N ARG A 107 -18.70 14.40 -4.68
CA ARG A 107 -19.94 14.41 -3.90
C ARG A 107 -19.70 15.02 -2.53
N PRO A 108 -20.64 15.77 -1.96
CA PRO A 108 -20.52 16.27 -0.59
C PRO A 108 -20.29 15.12 0.40
N LEU A 109 -19.33 15.30 1.33
CA LEU A 109 -18.93 14.29 2.33
C LEU A 109 -20.14 13.64 3.03
N TYR A 110 -21.12 14.44 3.41
CA TYR A 110 -22.31 13.99 4.13
C TYR A 110 -23.26 13.12 3.30
N SER A 111 -23.13 13.10 1.97
CA SER A 111 -24.07 12.39 1.09
C SER A 111 -23.77 10.89 0.96
N TRP A 112 -22.55 10.44 1.26
CA TRP A 112 -22.10 9.07 1.03
C TRP A 112 -21.50 8.39 2.27
N VAL A 113 -21.02 9.14 3.27
CA VAL A 113 -20.56 8.53 4.53
C VAL A 113 -21.72 7.89 5.25
N SER A 114 -21.58 6.62 5.65
CA SER A 114 -22.66 5.91 6.35
C SER A 114 -23.06 6.64 7.65
N GLU A 115 -24.34 6.61 7.99
CA GLU A 115 -24.86 7.25 9.20
C GLU A 115 -24.14 6.75 10.47
N HIS A 116 -23.84 5.44 10.50
CA HIS A 116 -23.06 4.85 11.58
C HIS A 116 -21.69 5.53 11.73
N HIS A 117 -20.92 5.67 10.63
CA HIS A 117 -19.58 6.24 10.65
C HIS A 117 -19.62 7.73 11.03
N ARG A 118 -20.56 8.49 10.47
CA ARG A 118 -20.77 9.89 10.84
C ARG A 118 -21.07 10.05 12.31
N ARG A 119 -21.99 9.25 12.87
CA ARG A 119 -22.35 9.29 14.30
C ARG A 119 -21.15 8.98 15.19
N TYR A 120 -20.34 7.95 14.84
CA TYR A 120 -19.15 7.60 15.61
C TYR A 120 -18.05 8.64 15.50
N ALA A 121 -17.84 9.25 14.35
CA ALA A 121 -16.88 10.34 14.16
C ALA A 121 -17.24 11.55 15.04
N LEU A 122 -18.49 12.02 14.96
CA LEU A 122 -18.96 13.16 15.76
C LEU A 122 -18.96 12.85 17.28
N LYS A 123 -19.21 11.60 17.67
CA LYS A 123 -19.07 11.18 19.06
C LYS A 123 -17.61 11.17 19.52
N ALA A 124 -16.72 10.63 18.71
CA ALA A 124 -15.27 10.56 19.01
C ALA A 124 -14.65 11.95 19.15
N LEU A 125 -15.00 12.89 18.26
CA LEU A 125 -14.51 14.28 18.29
C LEU A 125 -14.89 15.06 19.58
N LYS A 126 -15.79 14.55 20.42
CA LYS A 126 -16.07 15.14 21.74
C LYS A 126 -15.00 14.84 22.78
N THR A 127 -14.19 13.80 22.58
CA THR A 127 -13.18 13.32 23.54
C THR A 127 -11.81 13.12 22.93
N VAL A 128 -11.71 13.20 21.60
CA VAL A 128 -10.48 13.03 20.82
C VAL A 128 -10.21 14.32 20.08
N THR A 129 -9.04 14.90 20.29
CA THR A 129 -8.50 15.97 19.45
C THR A 129 -7.80 15.33 18.27
N ALA A 130 -8.36 15.49 17.07
CA ALA A 130 -7.80 14.99 15.82
C ALA A 130 -7.34 16.17 14.96
N GLU A 131 -6.10 16.12 14.47
CA GLU A 131 -5.48 17.22 13.72
C GLU A 131 -4.47 16.72 12.69
N ARG A 132 -4.20 17.54 11.66
CA ARG A 132 -3.11 17.29 10.71
C ARG A 132 -1.76 17.60 11.36
N CYS A 133 -0.78 16.73 11.15
CA CYS A 133 0.60 16.98 11.56
C CYS A 133 1.27 17.92 10.53
N GLU A 134 1.78 19.05 10.94
CA GLU A 134 2.54 19.95 10.06
C GLU A 134 3.88 19.33 9.64
N ASN A 135 4.54 18.68 10.58
CA ASN A 135 5.78 17.94 10.34
C ASN A 135 5.66 16.50 10.88
N PRO A 136 5.30 15.52 10.03
CA PRO A 136 5.12 14.14 10.46
C PRO A 136 6.35 13.51 11.13
N SER A 137 7.57 13.93 10.75
CA SER A 137 8.82 13.40 11.30
C SER A 137 9.00 13.67 12.78
N GLN A 138 8.36 14.70 13.33
CA GLN A 138 8.40 15.01 14.77
C GLN A 138 7.62 13.99 15.61
N ASP A 139 6.64 13.33 15.01
CA ASP A 139 5.82 12.32 15.67
C ASP A 139 6.36 10.86 15.46
N LEU A 140 7.56 10.70 14.89
CA LEU A 140 8.13 9.37 14.56
C LEU A 140 8.18 8.43 15.77
N ASP A 141 8.59 8.89 16.94
CA ASP A 141 8.64 8.05 18.16
C ASP A 141 7.24 7.63 18.61
N GLY A 142 6.30 8.54 18.56
CA GLY A 142 4.89 8.28 18.81
C GLY A 142 4.30 7.28 17.81
N TRP A 143 4.60 7.48 16.54
CA TRP A 143 4.20 6.56 15.48
C TRP A 143 4.74 5.15 15.69
N MET A 144 6.04 5.00 15.97
CA MET A 144 6.66 3.67 16.18
C MET A 144 6.01 2.91 17.32
N ARG A 145 5.66 3.59 18.42
CA ARG A 145 4.94 2.97 19.53
C ARG A 145 3.54 2.49 19.11
N LEU A 146 2.78 3.31 18.38
CA LEU A 146 1.45 2.95 17.88
C LEU A 146 1.54 1.80 16.85
N TYR A 147 2.53 1.86 15.97
CA TYR A 147 2.75 0.86 14.94
C TYR A 147 3.14 -0.51 15.54
N GLN A 148 3.91 -0.52 16.62
CA GLN A 148 4.19 -1.76 17.35
C GLN A 148 2.91 -2.41 17.87
N HIS A 149 1.97 -1.66 18.44
CA HIS A 149 0.65 -2.19 18.83
C HIS A 149 -0.11 -2.77 17.63
N LEU A 150 -0.04 -2.14 16.48
CA LEU A 150 -0.67 -2.64 15.25
C LEU A 150 -0.04 -3.98 14.82
N VAL A 151 1.29 -4.06 14.77
CA VAL A 151 2.04 -5.27 14.39
C VAL A 151 1.72 -6.44 15.32
N GLU A 152 1.78 -6.21 16.63
CA GLU A 152 1.49 -7.23 17.65
C GLU A 152 0.04 -7.71 17.57
N ARG A 153 -0.91 -6.77 17.49
CA ARG A 153 -2.36 -7.08 17.45
C ARG A 153 -2.77 -7.91 16.25
N HIS A 154 -2.16 -7.67 15.09
CA HIS A 154 -2.55 -8.31 13.83
C HIS A 154 -1.55 -9.36 13.35
N GLY A 155 -0.46 -9.59 14.09
CA GLY A 155 0.58 -10.55 13.71
C GLY A 155 1.21 -10.23 12.36
N ILE A 156 1.42 -8.93 12.05
CA ILE A 156 1.97 -8.48 10.77
C ILE A 156 3.39 -9.03 10.60
N LYS A 157 3.72 -9.47 9.38
CA LYS A 157 5.03 -10.08 9.05
C LYS A 157 5.50 -9.62 7.67
N GLY A 158 6.77 -9.92 7.34
CA GLY A 158 7.35 -9.67 6.02
C GLY A 158 7.53 -8.21 5.70
N ILE A 159 7.38 -7.84 4.43
CA ILE A 159 7.62 -6.49 3.92
C ILE A 159 6.67 -5.42 4.52
N ALA A 160 5.59 -5.82 5.14
CA ALA A 160 4.69 -4.90 5.84
C ALA A 160 5.17 -4.55 7.26
N VAL A 161 6.30 -5.08 7.74
CA VAL A 161 6.93 -4.72 9.03
C VAL A 161 8.06 -3.73 8.75
N PHE A 162 7.70 -2.46 8.62
CA PHE A 162 8.67 -1.41 8.36
C PHE A 162 9.50 -1.06 9.60
N SER A 163 10.80 -0.88 9.40
CA SER A 163 11.70 -0.41 10.45
C SER A 163 11.48 1.07 10.77
N ARG A 164 12.05 1.50 11.91
CA ARG A 164 12.13 2.92 12.24
C ARG A 164 12.84 3.73 11.15
N ASN A 165 13.91 3.17 10.55
CA ASN A 165 14.65 3.83 9.49
C ASN A 165 13.77 4.01 8.24
N SER A 166 13.02 2.97 7.86
CA SER A 166 12.05 3.04 6.76
C SER A 166 11.03 4.15 7.00
N PHE A 167 10.36 4.20 8.17
CA PHE A 167 9.41 5.28 8.48
C PHE A 167 10.04 6.67 8.54
N SER A 168 11.27 6.79 9.05
CA SER A 168 11.99 8.07 9.04
C SER A 168 12.18 8.62 7.62
N GLN A 169 12.40 7.74 6.64
CA GLN A 169 12.47 8.11 5.23
C GLN A 169 11.08 8.37 4.64
N GLN A 170 10.12 7.47 4.87
CA GLN A 170 8.75 7.60 4.36
C GLN A 170 8.08 8.91 4.79
N MET A 171 8.30 9.36 6.03
CA MET A 171 7.71 10.61 6.54
C MET A 171 8.28 11.88 5.89
N ARG A 172 9.34 11.77 5.09
CA ARG A 172 9.95 12.87 4.32
C ARG A 172 9.59 12.83 2.85
N VAL A 173 8.98 11.74 2.38
CA VAL A 173 8.60 11.60 0.98
C VAL A 173 7.62 12.71 0.58
N PRO A 174 7.83 13.43 -0.53
CA PRO A 174 6.85 14.37 -1.06
C PRO A 174 5.47 13.72 -1.21
N GLY A 175 4.43 14.44 -0.81
CA GLY A 175 3.06 13.92 -0.77
C GLY A 175 2.68 13.20 0.53
N MET A 176 3.61 13.04 1.50
CA MET A 176 3.25 12.52 2.83
C MET A 176 2.37 13.50 3.59
N VAL A 177 1.21 13.02 4.03
CA VAL A 177 0.26 13.72 4.90
C VAL A 177 -0.05 12.84 6.10
N ALA A 178 0.11 13.36 7.30
CA ALA A 178 -0.19 12.61 8.51
C ALA A 178 -1.23 13.34 9.37
N PHE A 179 -2.02 12.55 10.10
CA PHE A 179 -2.97 13.05 11.11
C PHE A 179 -2.69 12.32 12.42
N ARG A 180 -2.87 13.04 13.53
CA ARG A 180 -2.73 12.49 14.88
C ARG A 180 -3.98 12.70 15.70
N ALA A 181 -4.26 11.77 16.61
CA ALA A 181 -5.34 11.83 17.57
C ALA A 181 -4.79 11.79 18.99
N ARG A 182 -5.26 12.70 19.83
CA ARG A 182 -4.94 12.76 21.25
C ARG A 182 -6.20 12.59 22.10
N VAL A 183 -6.02 11.92 23.25
CA VAL A 183 -7.03 11.88 24.32
C VAL A 183 -6.39 12.52 25.54
N GLY A 184 -6.82 13.74 25.87
CA GLY A 184 -6.03 14.63 26.71
C GLY A 184 -4.67 14.87 26.06
N GLU A 185 -3.58 14.76 26.83
CA GLU A 185 -2.21 14.95 26.33
C GLU A 185 -1.62 13.71 25.65
N LYS A 186 -2.30 12.54 25.70
CA LYS A 186 -1.74 11.28 25.20
C LYS A 186 -2.02 11.10 23.73
N LEU A 187 -0.98 10.82 22.95
CA LEU A 187 -1.10 10.36 21.57
C LEU A 187 -1.72 8.95 21.55
N ALA A 188 -2.89 8.84 20.95
CA ALA A 188 -3.73 7.64 20.97
C ALA A 188 -3.94 6.99 19.58
N GLY A 189 -3.59 7.69 18.51
CA GLY A 189 -3.68 7.16 17.15
C GLY A 189 -3.05 8.10 16.12
N MET A 190 -2.65 7.55 14.98
CA MET A 190 -2.19 8.31 13.81
C MET A 190 -2.61 7.64 12.52
N LEU A 191 -2.73 8.45 11.46
CA LEU A 191 -2.89 8.04 10.06
C LEU A 191 -1.76 8.60 9.23
N LEU A 192 -1.23 7.79 8.33
CA LEU A 192 -0.29 8.17 7.29
C LEU A 192 -0.95 8.01 5.92
N TRP A 193 -0.79 9.02 5.07
CA TRP A 193 -1.32 9.07 3.73
C TRP A 193 -0.26 9.53 2.74
N PHE A 194 -0.37 9.10 1.48
CA PHE A 194 0.37 9.69 0.38
C PHE A 194 -0.60 10.34 -0.59
N VAL A 195 -0.31 11.58 -0.97
CA VAL A 195 -1.00 12.27 -2.05
C VAL A 195 -0.16 12.16 -3.31
N GLN A 196 -0.77 11.64 -4.37
CA GLN A 196 -0.16 11.51 -5.70
C GLN A 196 -1.15 12.04 -6.74
N GLY A 197 -0.81 13.14 -7.42
CA GLY A 197 -1.74 13.81 -8.31
C GLY A 197 -3.03 14.22 -7.58
N ASP A 198 -4.15 13.72 -8.05
CA ASP A 198 -5.49 13.98 -7.51
C ASP A 198 -6.02 12.89 -6.56
N VAL A 199 -5.15 11.95 -6.14
CA VAL A 199 -5.52 10.81 -5.28
C VAL A 199 -4.78 10.86 -3.94
N ALA A 200 -5.49 10.70 -2.81
CA ALA A 200 -4.89 10.38 -1.52
C ALA A 200 -4.95 8.87 -1.25
N TYR A 201 -3.83 8.26 -0.94
CA TYR A 201 -3.70 6.85 -0.61
C TYR A 201 -3.55 6.67 0.90
N TYR A 202 -4.49 5.97 1.53
CA TYR A 202 -4.38 5.55 2.91
C TYR A 202 -3.24 4.52 3.03
N HIS A 203 -2.11 4.98 3.55
CA HIS A 203 -0.93 4.15 3.69
C HIS A 203 -1.02 3.25 4.92
N LEU A 204 -1.12 3.84 6.11
CA LEU A 204 -1.22 3.11 7.38
C LEU A 204 -2.00 3.90 8.42
N GLY A 205 -2.61 3.17 9.35
CA GLY A 205 -3.20 3.75 10.57
C GLY A 205 -2.94 2.86 11.76
N ALA A 206 -2.51 3.46 12.86
CA ALA A 206 -2.19 2.74 14.07
C ALA A 206 -2.79 3.43 15.30
N TYR A 207 -3.23 2.63 16.26
CA TYR A 207 -3.93 3.07 17.47
C TYR A 207 -3.47 2.25 18.67
N ASP A 208 -3.36 2.89 19.81
CA ASP A 208 -3.20 2.20 21.09
C ASP A 208 -4.57 1.79 21.69
N PRO A 209 -4.60 1.07 22.82
CA PRO A 209 -5.87 0.71 23.48
C PRO A 209 -6.75 1.90 23.83
N LEU A 210 -6.16 3.07 24.15
CA LEU A 210 -6.90 4.29 24.45
C LEU A 210 -7.58 4.84 23.20
N GLY A 211 -6.88 4.83 22.05
CA GLY A 211 -7.43 5.21 20.76
C GLY A 211 -8.59 4.33 20.33
N TYR A 212 -8.48 3.02 20.50
CA TYR A 212 -9.61 2.10 20.24
C TYR A 212 -10.80 2.39 21.15
N LYS A 213 -10.58 2.60 22.46
CA LYS A 213 -11.63 2.91 23.44
C LYS A 213 -12.41 4.18 23.08
N HIS A 214 -11.74 5.19 22.57
CA HIS A 214 -12.31 6.49 22.22
C HIS A 214 -12.69 6.61 20.74
N HIS A 215 -12.63 5.53 19.96
CA HIS A 215 -12.94 5.51 18.53
C HIS A 215 -12.10 6.52 17.71
N ALA A 216 -10.84 6.70 18.06
CA ALA A 216 -9.94 7.67 17.42
C ALA A 216 -9.83 7.49 15.89
N SER A 217 -10.00 6.26 15.38
CA SER A 217 -10.03 5.98 13.94
C SER A 217 -11.13 6.76 13.22
N PHE A 218 -12.32 6.85 13.81
CA PHE A 218 -13.44 7.59 13.20
C PHE A 218 -13.19 9.09 13.19
N ALA A 219 -12.64 9.65 14.28
CA ALA A 219 -12.29 11.06 14.35
C ALA A 219 -11.20 11.42 13.33
N LEU A 220 -10.16 10.60 13.25
CA LEU A 220 -9.04 10.81 12.33
C LEU A 220 -9.47 10.72 10.85
N PHE A 221 -10.28 9.70 10.51
CA PHE A 221 -10.80 9.58 9.14
C PHE A 221 -11.67 10.78 8.77
N TRP A 222 -12.53 11.22 9.69
CA TRP A 222 -13.39 12.39 9.45
C TRP A 222 -12.57 13.64 9.14
N VAL A 223 -11.59 13.97 10.00
CA VAL A 223 -10.71 15.15 9.81
C VAL A 223 -9.85 15.02 8.55
N ALA A 224 -9.36 13.82 8.25
CA ALA A 224 -8.60 13.58 7.01
C ALA A 224 -9.46 13.81 5.76
N LEU A 225 -10.69 13.30 5.74
CA LEU A 225 -11.61 13.49 4.62
C LEU A 225 -12.03 14.97 4.44
N GLU A 226 -12.29 15.70 5.53
CA GLU A 226 -12.55 17.13 5.48
C GLU A 226 -11.34 17.90 4.91
N TYR A 227 -10.13 17.56 5.35
CA TYR A 227 -8.89 18.15 4.83
C TYR A 227 -8.73 17.88 3.33
N PHE A 228 -8.87 16.64 2.88
CA PHE A 228 -8.70 16.28 1.46
C PHE A 228 -9.78 16.90 0.58
N ALA A 229 -11.01 17.03 1.07
CA ALA A 229 -12.06 17.79 0.40
C ALA A 229 -11.70 19.29 0.29
N GLY A 230 -11.14 19.85 1.37
CA GLY A 230 -10.74 21.26 1.43
C GLY A 230 -9.61 21.64 0.45
N ILE A 231 -8.71 20.70 0.14
CA ILE A 231 -7.65 20.91 -0.87
C ILE A 231 -8.04 20.45 -2.29
N GLY A 232 -9.29 20.02 -2.48
CA GLY A 232 -9.85 19.71 -3.80
C GLY A 232 -9.38 18.41 -4.42
N LEU A 233 -8.98 17.40 -3.63
CA LEU A 233 -8.65 16.08 -4.18
C LEU A 233 -9.87 15.41 -4.79
N ARG A 234 -9.65 14.74 -5.93
CA ARG A 234 -10.70 14.04 -6.67
C ARG A 234 -11.00 12.65 -6.10
N TRP A 235 -9.97 11.93 -5.64
CA TRP A 235 -10.09 10.56 -5.20
C TRP A 235 -9.39 10.27 -3.88
N ILE A 236 -9.94 9.32 -3.14
CA ILE A 236 -9.26 8.71 -2.00
C ILE A 236 -9.25 7.19 -2.18
N ASN A 237 -8.08 6.59 -2.04
CA ASN A 237 -7.87 5.16 -2.01
C ASN A 237 -7.68 4.69 -0.56
N LEU A 238 -8.66 3.99 -0.01
CA LEU A 238 -8.61 3.43 1.34
C LEU A 238 -7.84 2.10 1.41
N GLY A 239 -7.35 1.63 0.25
CA GLY A 239 -6.70 0.33 0.13
C GLY A 239 -7.67 -0.85 0.22
N ALA A 240 -7.14 -2.04 0.01
CA ALA A 240 -7.87 -3.29 0.04
C ALA A 240 -7.94 -3.90 1.47
N ASN A 241 -8.61 -5.04 1.58
CA ASN A 241 -8.56 -5.88 2.78
C ASN A 241 -7.19 -6.56 2.91
N PRO A 242 -6.68 -6.74 4.14
CA PRO A 242 -5.47 -7.49 4.38
C PRO A 242 -5.65 -8.99 4.12
N GLY A 243 -4.54 -9.69 3.83
CA GLY A 243 -4.52 -11.14 3.61
C GLY A 243 -4.94 -11.55 2.21
N MET A 244 -4.82 -12.85 1.90
CA MET A 244 -5.12 -13.42 0.59
C MET A 244 -6.61 -13.76 0.40
N SER A 245 -7.39 -13.84 1.47
CA SER A 245 -8.81 -14.18 1.40
C SER A 245 -9.67 -12.92 1.36
N ASP A 246 -10.61 -12.87 0.41
CA ASP A 246 -11.66 -11.84 0.31
C ASP A 246 -12.74 -12.00 1.40
N ASN A 247 -12.31 -12.15 2.66
CA ASN A 247 -13.28 -12.22 3.73
C ASN A 247 -13.85 -10.81 4.00
N GLN A 248 -14.89 -10.44 3.24
CA GLN A 248 -15.62 -9.18 3.38
C GLN A 248 -16.29 -9.00 4.76
N GLN A 249 -16.31 -10.05 5.59
CA GLN A 249 -16.92 -10.00 6.91
C GLN A 249 -15.96 -9.52 8.01
N ASN A 250 -14.69 -9.22 7.71
CA ASN A 250 -13.78 -8.70 8.71
C ASN A 250 -14.13 -7.24 9.09
N GLY A 251 -13.82 -6.84 10.33
CA GLY A 251 -14.16 -5.51 10.85
C GLY A 251 -13.52 -4.36 10.06
N LEU A 252 -12.34 -4.58 9.45
CA LEU A 252 -11.65 -3.59 8.64
C LEU A 252 -12.35 -3.37 7.28
N ALA A 253 -12.87 -4.44 6.66
CA ALA A 253 -13.67 -4.31 5.44
C ALA A 253 -14.92 -3.47 5.68
N ARG A 254 -15.68 -3.78 6.74
CA ARG A 254 -16.87 -3.01 7.12
C ARG A 254 -16.53 -1.56 7.44
N PHE A 255 -15.41 -1.32 8.10
CA PHE A 255 -14.94 0.03 8.39
C PHE A 255 -14.65 0.81 7.10
N LYS A 256 -13.88 0.25 6.16
CA LYS A 256 -13.61 0.90 4.87
C LYS A 256 -14.86 1.10 4.03
N GLN A 257 -15.75 0.11 3.98
CA GLN A 257 -17.00 0.17 3.25
C GLN A 257 -17.89 1.34 3.72
N GLY A 258 -17.95 1.61 5.03
CA GLY A 258 -18.76 2.72 5.57
C GLY A 258 -18.24 4.11 5.19
N TRP A 259 -16.99 4.21 4.71
CA TRP A 259 -16.38 5.42 4.19
C TRP A 259 -16.34 5.48 2.67
N SER A 260 -16.58 4.39 1.93
CA SER A 260 -16.36 4.30 0.50
C SER A 260 -17.58 4.63 -0.34
N THR A 261 -17.34 5.08 -1.57
CA THR A 261 -18.36 5.25 -2.62
C THR A 261 -18.36 4.12 -3.64
N GLY A 262 -17.32 3.27 -3.64
CA GLY A 262 -17.16 2.15 -4.57
C GLY A 262 -15.83 1.43 -4.39
N THR A 263 -15.47 0.63 -5.38
CA THR A 263 -14.18 -0.10 -5.43
C THR A 263 -13.48 0.09 -6.78
N ARG A 264 -12.15 -0.15 -6.77
CA ARG A 264 -11.32 -0.28 -7.98
C ARG A 264 -10.40 -1.48 -7.84
N THR A 265 -10.21 -2.22 -8.92
CA THR A 265 -9.40 -3.45 -8.93
C THR A 265 -7.92 -3.12 -9.10
N ALA A 266 -7.08 -3.68 -8.21
CA ALA A 266 -5.65 -3.81 -8.44
C ALA A 266 -5.34 -5.21 -8.97
N TYR A 267 -4.44 -5.32 -9.95
CA TYR A 267 -4.08 -6.57 -10.59
C TYR A 267 -2.75 -7.09 -10.06
N LEU A 268 -2.65 -8.42 -9.86
CA LEU A 268 -1.38 -9.11 -9.70
C LEU A 268 -0.85 -9.47 -11.09
N CYS A 269 0.32 -8.94 -11.39
CA CYS A 269 1.01 -9.12 -12.65
C CYS A 269 2.30 -9.92 -12.43
N GLY A 270 2.59 -10.87 -13.29
CA GLY A 270 3.78 -11.68 -13.21
C GLY A 270 4.39 -11.99 -14.56
N ARG A 271 5.72 -11.85 -14.66
CA ARG A 271 6.49 -12.17 -15.85
C ARG A 271 7.69 -13.04 -15.49
N ILE A 272 7.87 -14.12 -16.23
CA ILE A 272 9.05 -14.99 -16.16
C ILE A 272 10.11 -14.41 -17.11
N CYS A 273 11.19 -13.88 -16.53
CA CYS A 273 12.29 -13.27 -17.31
C CYS A 273 13.36 -14.30 -17.70
N ASN A 274 13.45 -15.43 -16.96
CA ASN A 274 14.32 -16.57 -17.27
C ASN A 274 13.60 -17.88 -17.06
N PRO A 275 13.00 -18.48 -18.12
CA PRO A 275 12.20 -19.71 -18.00
C PRO A 275 12.98 -20.94 -17.52
N VAL A 276 14.27 -21.04 -17.84
CA VAL A 276 15.12 -22.16 -17.40
C VAL A 276 15.30 -22.10 -15.90
N HIS A 277 15.78 -20.99 -15.40
CA HIS A 277 16.02 -20.79 -13.98
C HIS A 277 14.71 -20.82 -13.16
N TYR A 278 13.61 -20.31 -13.73
CA TYR A 278 12.30 -20.37 -13.05
C TYR A 278 11.87 -21.81 -12.79
N ARG A 279 12.00 -22.69 -13.81
CA ARG A 279 11.65 -24.13 -13.68
C ARG A 279 12.56 -24.85 -12.69
N GLU A 280 13.87 -24.60 -12.73
CA GLU A 280 14.83 -25.18 -11.78
C GLU A 280 14.47 -24.82 -10.33
N LEU A 281 14.16 -23.54 -10.06
CA LEU A 281 13.81 -23.06 -8.73
C LEU A 281 12.48 -23.64 -8.23
N ALA A 282 11.47 -23.69 -9.09
CA ALA A 282 10.17 -24.28 -8.76
C ALA A 282 10.27 -25.78 -8.46
N ALA A 283 11.07 -26.50 -9.25
CA ALA A 283 11.33 -27.92 -9.04
C ALA A 283 12.12 -28.20 -7.75
N ALA A 284 13.18 -27.42 -7.49
CA ALA A 284 14.00 -27.57 -6.28
C ALA A 284 13.22 -27.38 -4.97
N ARG A 285 12.17 -26.55 -4.99
CA ARG A 285 11.29 -26.32 -3.83
C ARG A 285 10.05 -27.22 -3.81
N ARG A 286 9.89 -28.11 -4.78
CA ARG A 286 8.71 -28.97 -4.95
C ARG A 286 7.38 -28.21 -5.02
N LEU A 287 7.41 -27.00 -5.57
CA LEU A 287 6.28 -26.08 -5.63
C LEU A 287 5.74 -25.90 -7.07
N ALA A 288 6.11 -26.80 -7.98
CA ALA A 288 5.53 -26.85 -9.31
C ALA A 288 4.01 -27.10 -9.22
N GLY A 289 3.21 -26.26 -9.89
CA GLY A 289 1.74 -26.39 -9.91
C GLY A 289 1.00 -25.65 -8.80
N THR A 290 1.68 -24.88 -7.94
CA THR A 290 0.99 -23.97 -7.00
C THR A 290 0.35 -22.81 -7.77
N GLY A 291 -0.81 -22.34 -7.32
CA GLY A 291 -1.44 -21.14 -7.88
C GLY A 291 -0.70 -19.84 -7.53
N TYR A 292 0.39 -19.90 -6.76
CA TYR A 292 1.19 -18.76 -6.33
C TYR A 292 2.20 -18.31 -7.41
N PHE A 293 2.42 -17.01 -7.54
CA PHE A 293 3.43 -16.46 -8.44
C PHE A 293 4.37 -15.49 -7.70
N PRO A 294 5.69 -15.62 -7.85
CA PRO A 294 6.37 -16.75 -8.52
C PRO A 294 6.30 -18.01 -7.65
N ALA A 295 6.15 -19.19 -8.28
CA ALA A 295 5.90 -20.45 -7.60
C ALA A 295 6.94 -20.76 -6.51
N TYR A 296 8.21 -20.49 -6.76
CA TYR A 296 9.31 -20.74 -5.81
C TYR A 296 9.31 -19.85 -4.56
N ARG A 297 8.43 -18.86 -4.47
CA ARG A 297 8.21 -18.01 -3.29
C ARG A 297 6.98 -18.43 -2.47
N ALA A 298 6.27 -19.48 -2.90
CA ALA A 298 5.12 -19.97 -2.16
C ALA A 298 5.53 -20.40 -0.74
N GLY A 299 4.81 -19.90 0.27
CA GLY A 299 5.14 -20.13 1.68
C GLY A 299 6.17 -19.17 2.28
N GLU A 300 6.87 -18.36 1.49
CA GLU A 300 7.63 -17.23 2.04
C GLU A 300 6.65 -16.16 2.53
N ILE A 301 6.91 -15.64 3.72
CA ILE A 301 6.15 -14.50 4.26
C ILE A 301 6.77 -13.25 3.63
N VAL A 302 6.06 -12.70 2.66
CA VAL A 302 6.41 -11.45 2.00
C VAL A 302 5.80 -10.30 2.76
#